data_b1e9374c83ce7aadc3cada55ce287223
#
_entry.id   b1e9374c83ce7aadc3cada55ce287223
#
_cell.length_a   1.000
_cell.length_b   1.000
_cell.length_c   1.000
_cell.angle_alpha   90.00
_cell.angle_beta   90.00
_cell.angle_gamma   90.00
#
_symmetry.space_group_name_H-M   'P 1'
#
loop_
_entity.id
_entity.type
_entity.pdbx_description
1 polymer ?
#
loop_
_entity_poly.entity_id
_entity_poly.type
_entity_poly.pdbx_seq_one_letter_code
_entity_poly.pdbx_strand_id
1 'polypeptide(L)'
;EIGSGLVGSEMCIRDSVESAEPIHLFYGLREHLTQLALAAYFFDLIRYAVPTGQQQNFILRLTLNTLYYLTTGNRSEAFLKSVFELRFLSELGMMPDVLVCPVCMEYLPQSLFYSARTGHFYCQKCYTPQEEDYAVPMSLGGLQAIRHIVLTEPERLFQFRLGAETQQAVNQFSETFVRYQLDYQPQTLQFYKRLLSTQPPLPRPSSSTDR
;
A
#
# COMPACT_ATOMS: atom_id res chain seq x y z
N GLU A 1 13.64 35.45 46.67
CA GLU A 1 13.91 34.01 46.56
C GLU A 1 13.13 33.47 45.35
N ILE A 2 13.85 33.20 44.31
CA ILE A 2 13.27 32.64 43.05
C ILE A 2 13.41 31.13 43.14
N GLY A 3 12.29 30.45 43.34
CA GLY A 3 12.22 28.99 43.27
C GLY A 3 12.52 28.51 41.86
N SER A 4 13.65 27.82 41.67
CA SER A 4 13.94 27.09 40.47
C SER A 4 12.98 25.92 40.29
N GLY A 5 11.99 26.10 39.40
CA GLY A 5 11.14 25.00 38.95
C GLY A 5 12.00 23.96 38.30
N LEU A 6 12.06 22.79 38.87
CA LEU A 6 12.60 21.57 38.23
C LEU A 6 11.79 21.31 36.97
N VAL A 7 12.43 21.56 35.81
CA VAL A 7 11.96 21.00 34.55
C VAL A 7 12.12 19.49 34.68
N GLY A 8 10.99 18.79 34.85
CA GLY A 8 10.98 17.32 34.90
C GLY A 8 11.59 16.79 33.61
N SER A 9 12.71 16.08 33.72
CA SER A 9 13.17 15.19 32.67
C SER A 9 12.04 14.21 32.36
N GLU A 10 11.66 14.08 31.10
CA GLU A 10 10.80 12.99 30.64
C GLU A 10 11.46 11.67 31.07
N MET A 11 10.99 11.09 32.15
CA MET A 11 11.32 9.72 32.50
C MET A 11 10.84 8.86 31.35
N CYS A 12 11.74 8.20 30.64
CA CYS A 12 11.39 7.13 29.73
C CYS A 12 10.70 6.02 30.54
N ILE A 13 9.39 6.10 30.66
CA ILE A 13 8.58 5.02 31.23
C ILE A 13 8.68 3.88 30.25
N ARG A 14 9.41 2.83 30.62
CA ARG A 14 9.39 1.56 29.88
C ARG A 14 8.11 0.85 30.31
N ASP A 15 7.09 0.97 29.46
CA ASP A 15 5.87 0.18 29.64
C ASP A 15 6.20 -1.28 29.38
N SER A 16 5.88 -2.16 30.31
CA SER A 16 5.97 -3.60 30.16
C SER A 16 4.56 -4.18 30.03
N VAL A 17 4.35 -5.03 29.02
CA VAL A 17 3.09 -5.76 28.87
C VAL A 17 3.12 -6.95 29.82
N GLU A 18 2.30 -6.91 30.87
CA GLU A 18 2.20 -7.99 31.88
C GLU A 18 1.31 -9.14 31.40
N SER A 19 0.23 -8.82 30.67
CA SER A 19 -0.68 -9.82 30.11
C SER A 19 -1.32 -9.32 28.82
N ALA A 20 -1.64 -10.22 27.90
CA ALA A 20 -2.37 -9.93 26.68
C ALA A 20 -3.30 -11.08 26.32
N GLU A 21 -4.57 -10.75 26.06
CA GLU A 21 -5.55 -11.71 25.55
C GLU A 21 -5.77 -11.47 24.05
N PRO A 22 -5.63 -12.50 23.20
CA PRO A 22 -5.81 -12.33 21.79
C PRO A 22 -7.31 -12.20 21.45
N ILE A 23 -7.69 -11.13 20.75
CA ILE A 23 -9.03 -10.94 20.21
C ILE A 23 -9.20 -11.75 18.91
N HIS A 24 -8.20 -11.72 18.04
CA HIS A 24 -8.18 -12.47 16.78
C HIS A 24 -6.76 -12.92 16.45
N LEU A 25 -6.57 -14.20 16.17
CA LEU A 25 -5.24 -14.80 16.01
C LEU A 25 -4.76 -14.89 14.57
N PHE A 26 -5.60 -14.58 13.57
CA PHE A 26 -5.29 -14.66 12.13
C PHE A 26 -4.58 -15.96 11.72
N TYR A 27 -5.01 -17.11 12.24
CA TYR A 27 -4.37 -18.41 12.01
C TYR A 27 -4.18 -18.74 10.54
N GLY A 28 -5.11 -18.35 9.67
CA GLY A 28 -5.02 -18.57 8.24
C GLY A 28 -3.76 -17.98 7.58
N LEU A 29 -3.13 -16.94 8.16
CA LEU A 29 -1.86 -16.42 7.64
C LEU A 29 -0.72 -17.44 7.72
N ARG A 30 -0.77 -18.38 8.66
CA ARG A 30 0.28 -19.40 8.84
C ARG A 30 0.17 -20.56 7.86
N GLU A 31 -0.96 -20.71 7.21
CA GLU A 31 -1.21 -21.77 6.23
C GLU A 31 -0.61 -21.45 4.86
N HIS A 32 -0.38 -20.15 4.57
CA HIS A 32 0.11 -19.68 3.29
C HIS A 32 1.34 -18.79 3.46
N LEU A 33 2.50 -19.30 3.05
CA LEU A 33 3.78 -18.60 3.23
C LEU A 33 3.82 -17.23 2.53
N THR A 34 3.16 -17.08 1.38
CA THR A 34 3.06 -15.78 0.66
C THR A 34 2.27 -14.77 1.46
N GLN A 35 1.14 -15.17 2.05
CA GLN A 35 0.33 -14.29 2.89
C GLN A 35 1.08 -13.85 4.15
N LEU A 36 1.81 -14.77 4.78
CA LEU A 36 2.65 -14.46 5.93
C LEU A 36 3.76 -13.48 5.57
N ALA A 37 4.44 -13.69 4.43
CA ALA A 37 5.48 -12.81 3.93
C ALA A 37 4.93 -11.41 3.60
N LEU A 38 3.72 -11.33 3.01
CA LEU A 38 3.06 -10.07 2.73
C LEU A 38 2.65 -9.34 4.01
N ALA A 39 2.13 -10.05 5.01
CA ALA A 39 1.85 -9.48 6.32
C ALA A 39 3.12 -8.93 6.99
N ALA A 40 4.23 -9.68 6.93
CA ALA A 40 5.53 -9.23 7.45
C ALA A 40 6.00 -7.94 6.75
N TYR A 41 5.77 -7.81 5.45
CA TYR A 41 6.05 -6.59 4.71
C TYR A 41 5.21 -5.40 5.20
N PHE A 42 3.93 -5.57 5.47
CA PHE A 42 3.09 -4.50 6.02
C PHE A 42 3.60 -4.02 7.39
N PHE A 43 3.96 -4.95 8.26
CA PHE A 43 4.54 -4.59 9.56
C PHE A 43 5.91 -3.91 9.45
N ASP A 44 6.71 -4.29 8.46
CA ASP A 44 8.00 -3.65 8.20
C ASP A 44 7.82 -2.19 7.75
N LEU A 45 6.85 -1.89 6.88
CA LEU A 45 6.49 -0.52 6.51
C LEU A 45 6.01 0.30 7.72
N ILE A 46 5.14 -0.28 8.55
CA ILE A 46 4.64 0.39 9.76
C ILE A 46 5.81 0.72 10.69
N ARG A 47 6.66 -0.26 10.97
CA ARG A 47 7.82 -0.09 11.84
C ARG A 47 8.78 0.98 11.35
N TYR A 48 8.94 1.10 10.03
CA TYR A 48 9.84 2.08 9.41
C TYR A 48 9.27 3.50 9.44
N ALA A 49 7.99 3.67 9.08
CA ALA A 49 7.43 4.99 8.77
C ALA A 49 6.57 5.60 9.89
N VAL A 50 6.12 4.79 10.86
CA VAL A 50 5.25 5.28 11.95
C VAL A 50 6.08 5.67 13.16
N PRO A 51 6.00 6.92 13.64
CA PRO A 51 6.68 7.34 14.86
C PRO A 51 6.16 6.58 16.09
N THR A 52 7.07 6.20 16.98
CA THR A 52 6.72 5.57 18.25
C THR A 52 6.01 6.55 19.18
N GLY A 53 5.04 6.04 19.96
CA GLY A 53 4.32 6.84 20.98
C GLY A 53 3.15 7.66 20.45
N GLN A 54 2.86 7.63 19.15
CA GLN A 54 1.69 8.28 18.57
C GLN A 54 0.55 7.29 18.35
N GLN A 55 -0.66 7.71 18.70
CA GLN A 55 -1.87 6.94 18.41
C GLN A 55 -2.20 7.02 16.93
N GLN A 56 -2.17 5.88 16.23
CA GLN A 56 -2.42 5.75 14.80
C GLN A 56 -3.61 4.81 14.55
N ASN A 57 -4.79 5.21 15.00
CA ASN A 57 -6.00 4.39 14.93
C ASN A 57 -6.38 3.99 13.50
N PHE A 58 -6.16 4.89 12.52
CA PHE A 58 -6.43 4.59 11.11
C PHE A 58 -5.49 3.53 10.56
N ILE A 59 -4.19 3.62 10.86
CA ILE A 59 -3.21 2.64 10.42
C ILE A 59 -3.47 1.29 11.06
N LEU A 60 -3.80 1.25 12.35
CA LEU A 60 -4.20 0.02 13.04
C LEU A 60 -5.41 -0.61 12.37
N ARG A 61 -6.48 0.16 12.11
CA ARG A 61 -7.70 -0.31 11.45
C ARG A 61 -7.43 -0.80 10.03
N LEU A 62 -6.65 -0.06 9.25
CA LEU A 62 -6.22 -0.46 7.91
C LEU A 62 -5.50 -1.82 7.95
N THR A 63 -4.55 -1.96 8.87
CA THR A 63 -3.76 -3.19 9.05
C THR A 63 -4.66 -4.37 9.39
N LEU A 64 -5.51 -4.24 10.41
CA LEU A 64 -6.42 -5.33 10.84
C LEU A 64 -7.39 -5.75 9.72
N ASN A 65 -7.97 -4.78 9.00
CA ASN A 65 -8.86 -5.07 7.87
C ASN A 65 -8.10 -5.77 6.73
N THR A 66 -6.88 -5.32 6.41
CA THR A 66 -6.07 -5.94 5.35
C THR A 66 -5.71 -7.38 5.72
N LEU A 67 -5.31 -7.64 6.97
CA LEU A 67 -5.02 -8.99 7.46
C LEU A 67 -6.28 -9.89 7.42
N TYR A 68 -7.44 -9.35 7.76
CA TYR A 68 -8.70 -10.07 7.67
C TYR A 68 -8.99 -10.50 6.23
N TYR A 69 -8.90 -9.60 5.25
CA TYR A 69 -9.11 -9.95 3.84
C TYR A 69 -8.03 -10.90 3.32
N LEU A 70 -6.82 -10.80 3.82
CA LEU A 70 -5.72 -11.68 3.46
C LEU A 70 -5.98 -13.12 3.92
N THR A 71 -6.50 -13.32 5.14
CA THR A 71 -6.84 -14.64 5.69
C THR A 71 -8.08 -15.25 5.09
N THR A 72 -9.09 -14.43 4.71
CA THR A 72 -10.33 -14.94 4.14
C THR A 72 -10.22 -15.29 2.65
N GLY A 73 -9.13 -14.89 1.97
CA GLY A 73 -8.92 -15.15 0.54
C GLY A 73 -9.90 -14.45 -0.41
N ASN A 74 -10.75 -13.55 0.11
CA ASN A 74 -11.77 -12.86 -0.68
C ASN A 74 -11.20 -11.80 -1.65
N ARG A 75 -9.92 -11.47 -1.50
CA ARG A 75 -9.18 -10.51 -2.32
C ARG A 75 -7.79 -11.05 -2.65
N SER A 76 -7.28 -10.74 -3.85
CA SER A 76 -5.93 -11.15 -4.23
C SER A 76 -4.86 -10.43 -3.40
N GLU A 77 -3.74 -11.09 -3.14
CA GLU A 77 -2.59 -10.51 -2.43
C GLU A 77 -2.10 -9.22 -3.10
N ALA A 78 -2.02 -9.20 -4.44
CA ALA A 78 -1.62 -8.03 -5.21
C ALA A 78 -2.57 -6.83 -5.01
N PHE A 79 -3.88 -7.09 -4.93
CA PHE A 79 -4.88 -6.06 -4.62
C PHE A 79 -4.69 -5.49 -3.22
N LEU A 80 -4.60 -6.37 -2.22
CA LEU A 80 -4.44 -5.98 -0.82
C LEU A 80 -3.13 -5.21 -0.60
N LYS A 81 -2.06 -5.63 -1.28
CA LYS A 81 -0.77 -4.95 -1.25
C LYS A 81 -0.89 -3.51 -1.76
N SER A 82 -1.44 -3.31 -2.96
CA SER A 82 -1.58 -1.97 -3.55
C SER A 82 -2.48 -1.06 -2.72
N VAL A 83 -3.59 -1.59 -2.20
CA VAL A 83 -4.51 -0.83 -1.34
C VAL A 83 -3.83 -0.42 -0.04
N PHE A 84 -3.12 -1.35 0.61
CA PHE A 84 -2.39 -1.06 1.84
C PHE A 84 -1.32 0.00 1.62
N GLU A 85 -0.44 -0.17 0.64
CA GLU A 85 0.66 0.75 0.34
C GLU A 85 0.18 2.18 0.12
N LEU A 86 -0.81 2.36 -0.77
CA LEU A 86 -1.30 3.70 -1.11
C LEU A 86 -2.08 4.34 0.03
N ARG A 87 -2.94 3.58 0.70
CA ARG A 87 -3.71 4.11 1.82
C ARG A 87 -2.82 4.41 3.02
N PHE A 88 -1.87 3.55 3.32
CA PHE A 88 -0.90 3.74 4.40
C PHE A 88 -0.11 5.04 4.23
N LEU A 89 0.45 5.30 3.04
CA LEU A 89 1.16 6.54 2.77
C LEU A 89 0.25 7.77 2.83
N SER A 90 -0.99 7.64 2.33
CA SER A 90 -1.98 8.73 2.39
C SER A 90 -2.33 9.11 3.83
N GLU A 91 -2.48 8.13 4.72
CA GLU A 91 -2.73 8.37 6.16
C GLU A 91 -1.52 9.00 6.88
N LEU A 92 -0.32 8.81 6.35
CA LEU A 92 0.90 9.50 6.82
C LEU A 92 1.08 10.91 6.20
N GLY A 93 0.12 11.37 5.40
CA GLY A 93 0.19 12.68 4.74
C GLY A 93 0.97 12.69 3.41
N MET A 94 1.41 11.51 2.94
CA MET A 94 2.11 11.34 1.66
C MET A 94 1.17 10.83 0.57
N MET A 95 0.07 11.56 0.33
CA MET A 95 -0.91 11.20 -0.70
C MET A 95 -0.38 11.58 -2.09
N PRO A 96 -0.50 10.70 -3.11
CA PRO A 96 -0.15 11.07 -4.48
C PRO A 96 -1.09 12.14 -5.04
N ASP A 97 -0.57 13.04 -5.87
CA ASP A 97 -1.41 13.98 -6.62
C ASP A 97 -2.10 13.26 -7.77
N VAL A 98 -3.38 13.01 -7.58
CA VAL A 98 -4.22 12.23 -8.51
C VAL A 98 -5.31 13.07 -9.17
N LEU A 99 -5.30 14.40 -8.98
CA LEU A 99 -6.41 15.23 -9.41
C LEU A 99 -6.39 15.53 -10.91
N VAL A 100 -5.32 16.15 -11.39
CA VAL A 100 -5.22 16.61 -12.78
C VAL A 100 -3.81 16.47 -13.32
N CYS A 101 -3.66 16.51 -14.65
CA CYS A 101 -2.35 16.69 -15.26
C CYS A 101 -1.78 18.05 -14.88
N PRO A 102 -0.56 18.17 -14.34
CA PRO A 102 -0.01 19.44 -13.86
C PRO A 102 0.30 20.45 -14.98
N VAL A 103 0.28 20.03 -16.25
CA VAL A 103 0.59 20.88 -17.40
C VAL A 103 -0.68 21.42 -18.06
N CYS A 104 -1.65 20.57 -18.38
CA CYS A 104 -2.86 20.97 -19.12
C CYS A 104 -4.14 20.93 -18.29
N MET A 105 -4.06 20.56 -17.01
CA MET A 105 -5.18 20.49 -16.07
C MET A 105 -6.27 19.47 -16.47
N GLU A 106 -5.97 18.53 -17.38
CA GLU A 106 -6.93 17.50 -17.79
C GLU A 106 -7.22 16.55 -16.62
N TYR A 107 -8.50 16.41 -16.27
CA TYR A 107 -8.96 15.59 -15.13
C TYR A 107 -9.18 14.13 -15.48
N LEU A 108 -9.59 13.81 -16.73
CA LEU A 108 -9.93 12.46 -17.19
C LEU A 108 -9.10 12.06 -18.43
N PRO A 109 -7.78 12.03 -18.35
CA PRO A 109 -6.95 11.59 -19.48
C PRO A 109 -7.18 10.10 -19.75
N GLN A 110 -7.26 9.70 -21.02
CA GLN A 110 -7.45 8.30 -21.42
C GLN A 110 -6.25 7.44 -21.04
N SER A 111 -5.04 7.98 -21.18
CA SER A 111 -3.78 7.36 -20.79
C SER A 111 -2.86 8.41 -20.17
N LEU A 112 -2.05 7.96 -19.23
CA LEU A 112 -1.16 8.81 -18.45
C LEU A 112 0.09 8.04 -18.05
N PHE A 113 1.09 8.79 -17.59
CA PHE A 113 2.33 8.27 -17.06
C PHE A 113 2.58 8.90 -15.69
N TYR A 114 2.86 8.05 -14.70
CA TYR A 114 3.42 8.52 -13.45
C TYR A 114 4.92 8.66 -13.59
N SER A 115 5.44 9.86 -13.34
CA SER A 115 6.87 10.13 -13.27
C SER A 115 7.34 10.01 -11.82
N ALA A 116 8.19 9.05 -11.53
CA ALA A 116 8.73 8.86 -10.18
C ALA A 116 9.64 10.03 -9.77
N ARG A 117 10.29 10.68 -10.74
CA ARG A 117 11.17 11.82 -10.50
C ARG A 117 10.42 13.06 -10.01
N THR A 118 9.25 13.34 -10.60
CA THR A 118 8.46 14.53 -10.25
C THR A 118 7.34 14.24 -9.24
N GLY A 119 6.97 12.95 -9.06
CA GLY A 119 5.87 12.54 -8.20
C GLY A 119 4.47 12.82 -8.78
N HIS A 120 4.35 13.13 -10.09
CA HIS A 120 3.10 13.54 -10.70
C HIS A 120 2.64 12.60 -11.82
N PHE A 121 1.33 12.62 -12.08
CA PHE A 121 0.73 11.98 -13.25
C PHE A 121 0.59 12.98 -14.40
N TYR A 122 1.18 12.68 -15.54
CA TYR A 122 1.09 13.45 -16.77
C TYR A 122 0.20 12.73 -17.77
N CYS A 123 -0.70 13.45 -18.46
CA CYS A 123 -1.40 12.88 -19.60
C CYS A 123 -0.43 12.57 -20.73
N GLN A 124 -0.81 11.67 -21.63
CA GLN A 124 0.04 11.23 -22.74
C GLN A 124 0.56 12.38 -23.61
N LYS A 125 -0.23 13.47 -23.74
CA LYS A 125 0.16 14.64 -24.56
C LYS A 125 1.22 15.51 -23.90
N CYS A 126 1.26 15.52 -22.55
CA CYS A 126 2.13 16.41 -21.77
C CYS A 126 3.34 15.68 -21.20
N TYR A 127 3.33 14.36 -21.21
CA TYR A 127 4.46 13.57 -20.73
C TYR A 127 5.62 13.63 -21.72
N THR A 128 6.78 14.06 -21.26
CA THR A 128 8.02 14.04 -22.04
C THR A 128 8.99 13.07 -21.34
N PRO A 129 9.32 11.93 -21.97
CA PRO A 129 10.29 10.97 -21.42
C PRO A 129 11.63 11.64 -21.14
N GLN A 130 12.25 11.31 -20.00
CA GLN A 130 13.59 11.76 -19.63
C GLN A 130 14.45 10.54 -19.28
N GLU A 131 15.75 10.62 -19.53
CA GLU A 131 16.67 9.48 -19.43
C GLU A 131 16.73 8.84 -18.03
N GLU A 132 16.53 9.61 -16.98
CA GLU A 132 16.62 9.13 -15.58
C GLU A 132 15.24 8.96 -14.93
N ASP A 133 14.13 9.08 -15.69
CA ASP A 133 12.78 9.00 -15.12
C ASP A 133 12.25 7.57 -15.22
N TYR A 134 11.86 7.02 -14.07
CA TYR A 134 11.12 5.78 -14.02
C TYR A 134 9.62 6.07 -14.18
N ALA A 135 9.12 5.90 -15.40
CA ALA A 135 7.73 6.15 -15.73
C ALA A 135 6.88 4.89 -15.62
N VAL A 136 5.74 5.00 -14.94
CA VAL A 136 4.74 3.93 -14.87
C VAL A 136 3.55 4.31 -15.75
N PRO A 137 3.29 3.55 -16.84
CA PRO A 137 2.12 3.79 -17.66
C PRO A 137 0.84 3.44 -16.90
N MET A 138 -0.20 4.25 -17.04
CA MET A 138 -1.44 4.10 -16.33
C MET A 138 -2.64 4.42 -17.23
N SER A 139 -3.67 3.59 -17.17
CA SER A 139 -4.96 3.85 -17.80
C SER A 139 -5.83 4.76 -16.94
N LEU A 140 -6.89 5.33 -17.52
CA LEU A 140 -7.91 6.05 -16.75
C LEU A 140 -8.50 5.16 -15.63
N GLY A 141 -8.75 3.88 -15.91
CA GLY A 141 -9.23 2.92 -14.89
C GLY A 141 -8.26 2.77 -13.72
N GLY A 142 -6.96 2.75 -13.99
CA GLY A 142 -5.93 2.72 -12.95
C GLY A 142 -5.92 4.01 -12.11
N LEU A 143 -6.00 5.18 -12.75
CA LEU A 143 -6.11 6.46 -12.03
C LEU A 143 -7.36 6.51 -11.16
N GLN A 144 -8.51 6.05 -11.66
CA GLN A 144 -9.75 5.97 -10.88
C GLN A 144 -9.62 5.04 -9.67
N ALA A 145 -8.93 3.91 -9.84
CA ALA A 145 -8.64 3.00 -8.74
C ALA A 145 -7.76 3.65 -7.66
N ILE A 146 -6.72 4.36 -8.06
CA ILE A 146 -5.84 5.07 -7.13
C ILE A 146 -6.64 6.17 -6.40
N ARG A 147 -7.44 6.97 -7.12
CA ARG A 147 -8.34 7.97 -6.52
C ARG A 147 -9.28 7.33 -5.50
N HIS A 148 -9.89 6.19 -5.84
CA HIS A 148 -10.75 5.47 -4.91
C HIS A 148 -9.98 5.06 -3.66
N ILE A 149 -8.78 4.48 -3.78
CA ILE A 149 -7.98 4.03 -2.64
C ILE A 149 -7.63 5.19 -1.71
N VAL A 150 -7.22 6.33 -2.25
CA VAL A 150 -6.69 7.43 -1.43
C VAL A 150 -7.78 8.36 -0.88
N LEU A 151 -8.95 8.47 -1.56
CA LEU A 151 -9.99 9.44 -1.22
C LEU A 151 -11.24 8.84 -0.58
N THR A 152 -11.43 7.50 -0.67
CA THR A 152 -12.67 6.89 -0.17
C THR A 152 -12.67 6.70 1.35
N GLU A 153 -13.88 6.58 1.91
CA GLU A 153 -14.05 6.24 3.31
C GLU A 153 -13.56 4.81 3.61
N PRO A 154 -13.02 4.56 4.83
CA PRO A 154 -12.43 3.26 5.20
C PRO A 154 -13.35 2.06 4.99
N GLU A 155 -14.66 2.24 5.15
CA GLU A 155 -15.68 1.19 5.01
C GLU A 155 -15.82 0.69 3.57
N ARG A 156 -15.49 1.53 2.58
CA ARG A 156 -15.61 1.23 1.15
C ARG A 156 -14.29 0.86 0.49
N LEU A 157 -13.17 1.00 1.21
CA LEU A 157 -11.81 0.86 0.68
C LEU A 157 -11.57 -0.46 -0.08
N PHE A 158 -12.14 -1.55 0.40
CA PHE A 158 -11.95 -2.88 -0.20
C PHE A 158 -13.11 -3.33 -1.11
N GLN A 159 -14.09 -2.46 -1.41
CA GLN A 159 -15.35 -2.86 -2.07
C GLN A 159 -15.32 -2.74 -3.60
N PHE A 160 -14.17 -2.60 -4.23
CA PHE A 160 -14.04 -2.54 -5.68
C PHE A 160 -13.20 -3.70 -6.22
N ARG A 161 -13.19 -3.86 -7.54
CA ARG A 161 -12.41 -4.88 -8.25
C ARG A 161 -11.68 -4.26 -9.42
N LEU A 162 -10.52 -4.81 -9.75
CA LEU A 162 -9.70 -4.41 -10.88
C LEU A 162 -9.52 -5.57 -11.85
N GLY A 163 -9.49 -5.27 -13.14
CA GLY A 163 -9.01 -6.21 -14.14
C GLY A 163 -7.50 -6.47 -13.99
N ALA A 164 -7.01 -7.59 -14.46
CA ALA A 164 -5.63 -8.03 -14.25
C ALA A 164 -4.58 -7.00 -14.71
N GLU A 165 -4.75 -6.42 -15.88
CA GLU A 165 -3.84 -5.41 -16.44
C GLU A 165 -3.80 -4.14 -15.57
N THR A 166 -4.98 -3.63 -15.19
CA THR A 166 -5.10 -2.46 -14.30
C THR A 166 -4.50 -2.74 -12.93
N GLN A 167 -4.73 -3.93 -12.38
CA GLN A 167 -4.14 -4.35 -11.11
C GLN A 167 -2.61 -4.36 -11.17
N GLN A 168 -2.05 -4.87 -12.26
CA GLN A 168 -0.60 -4.88 -12.46
C GLN A 168 -0.02 -3.47 -12.51
N ALA A 169 -0.65 -2.55 -13.26
CA ALA A 169 -0.22 -1.15 -13.33
C ALA A 169 -0.31 -0.44 -11.97
N VAL A 170 -1.41 -0.63 -11.24
CA VAL A 170 -1.59 -0.05 -9.90
C VAL A 170 -0.57 -0.63 -8.92
N ASN A 171 -0.26 -1.93 -8.99
CA ASN A 171 0.74 -2.56 -8.14
C ASN A 171 2.17 -2.06 -8.43
N GLN A 172 2.50 -1.87 -9.71
CA GLN A 172 3.78 -1.28 -10.09
C GLN A 172 3.90 0.17 -9.62
N PHE A 173 2.83 0.95 -9.77
CA PHE A 173 2.78 2.32 -9.26
C PHE A 173 2.94 2.37 -7.75
N SER A 174 2.16 1.59 -6.99
CA SER A 174 2.19 1.63 -5.52
C SER A 174 3.56 1.29 -4.96
N GLU A 175 4.24 0.28 -5.51
CA GLU A 175 5.62 -0.07 -5.12
C GLU A 175 6.61 1.05 -5.43
N THR A 176 6.50 1.64 -6.63
CA THR A 176 7.35 2.76 -7.04
C THR A 176 7.13 3.94 -6.10
N PHE A 177 5.87 4.25 -5.81
CA PHE A 177 5.49 5.34 -4.93
C PHE A 177 6.03 5.15 -3.49
N VAL A 178 5.85 3.96 -2.90
CA VAL A 178 6.43 3.62 -1.58
C VAL A 178 7.94 3.85 -1.58
N ARG A 179 8.64 3.31 -2.58
CA ARG A 179 10.10 3.41 -2.67
C ARG A 179 10.59 4.85 -2.71
N TYR A 180 9.94 5.70 -3.52
CA TYR A 180 10.34 7.10 -3.68
C TYR A 180 9.92 7.98 -2.50
N GLN A 181 8.75 7.73 -1.90
CA GLN A 181 8.26 8.53 -0.77
C GLN A 181 9.02 8.24 0.53
N LEU A 182 9.38 6.98 0.75
CA LEU A 182 10.05 6.57 1.98
C LEU A 182 11.58 6.48 1.83
N ASP A 183 12.12 6.56 0.60
CA ASP A 183 13.52 6.23 0.29
C ASP A 183 13.95 4.90 0.93
N TYR A 184 13.05 3.91 0.86
CA TYR A 184 13.19 2.64 1.56
C TYR A 184 12.89 1.44 0.64
N GLN A 185 13.76 0.43 0.72
CA GLN A 185 13.61 -0.83 -0.01
C GLN A 185 13.52 -2.01 0.96
N PRO A 186 12.32 -2.39 1.40
CA PRO A 186 12.12 -3.47 2.36
C PRO A 186 12.63 -4.82 1.83
N GLN A 187 13.45 -5.52 2.60
CA GLN A 187 13.87 -6.88 2.27
C GLN A 187 12.71 -7.87 2.34
N THR A 188 11.72 -7.59 3.17
CA THR A 188 10.48 -8.34 3.30
C THR A 188 9.66 -8.35 2.00
N LEU A 189 9.60 -7.22 1.26
CA LEU A 189 8.98 -7.16 -0.06
C LEU A 189 9.75 -8.01 -1.08
N GLN A 190 11.08 -7.97 -1.04
CA GLN A 190 11.90 -8.80 -1.93
C GLN A 190 11.72 -10.29 -1.64
N PHE A 191 11.59 -10.65 -0.38
CA PHE A 191 11.28 -12.03 0.03
C PHE A 191 9.92 -12.47 -0.48
N TYR A 192 8.88 -11.67 -0.29
CA TYR A 192 7.54 -11.93 -0.83
C TYR A 192 7.56 -12.14 -2.35
N LYS A 193 8.23 -11.27 -3.10
CA LYS A 193 8.35 -11.39 -4.57
C LYS A 193 9.06 -12.68 -4.99
N ARG A 194 10.11 -13.09 -4.28
CA ARG A 194 10.79 -14.37 -4.54
C ARG A 194 9.86 -15.56 -4.35
N LEU A 195 9.03 -15.56 -3.32
CA LEU A 195 8.04 -16.62 -3.10
C LEU A 195 7.04 -16.70 -4.25
N LEU A 196 6.54 -15.56 -4.75
CA LEU A 196 5.63 -15.54 -5.90
C LEU A 196 6.27 -16.11 -7.17
N SER A 197 7.56 -15.83 -7.40
CA SER A 197 8.28 -16.35 -8.58
C SER A 197 8.61 -17.86 -8.48
N THR A 198 8.58 -18.43 -7.29
CA THR A 198 8.89 -19.85 -7.04
C THR A 198 7.64 -20.74 -7.08
N GLN A 199 6.45 -20.15 -6.98
CA GLN A 199 5.20 -20.90 -7.09
C GLN A 199 4.96 -21.31 -8.56
N PRO A 200 4.67 -22.61 -8.84
CA PRO A 200 4.25 -23.03 -10.17
C PRO A 200 2.96 -22.31 -10.55
N PRO A 201 2.74 -21.96 -11.83
CA PRO A 201 1.51 -21.32 -12.27
C PRO A 201 0.30 -22.18 -11.90
N LEU A 202 -0.70 -21.55 -11.27
CA LEU A 202 -1.96 -22.22 -10.95
C LEU A 202 -2.55 -22.87 -12.20
N PRO A 203 -3.05 -24.12 -12.13
CA PRO A 203 -3.69 -24.76 -13.25
C PRO A 203 -4.87 -23.89 -13.72
N ARG A 204 -4.89 -23.59 -15.04
CA ARG A 204 -6.02 -22.86 -15.63
C ARG A 204 -7.28 -23.64 -15.36
N PRO A 205 -8.40 -22.98 -14.98
CA PRO A 205 -9.67 -23.66 -14.85
C PRO A 205 -9.98 -24.34 -16.18
N SER A 206 -10.18 -25.65 -16.17
CA SER A 206 -10.60 -26.42 -17.32
C SER A 206 -11.91 -25.82 -17.82
N SER A 207 -11.93 -25.32 -19.05
CA SER A 207 -13.16 -24.98 -19.75
C SER A 207 -13.98 -26.27 -19.87
N SER A 208 -14.94 -26.44 -18.98
CA SER A 208 -15.98 -27.46 -19.18
C SER A 208 -16.83 -27.02 -20.37
N THR A 209 -16.44 -27.52 -21.52
CA THR A 209 -17.31 -27.61 -22.68
C THR A 209 -18.24 -28.78 -22.40
N ASP A 210 -19.39 -28.51 -21.87
CA ASP A 210 -20.48 -29.48 -21.87
C ASP A 210 -21.50 -29.10 -22.93
N ARG A 211 -21.82 -30.12 -23.68
CA ARG A 211 -22.72 -30.25 -24.86
C ARG A 211 -24.17 -29.89 -24.53
#